data_55f424987bce0ddc4b69c0a544b61af4
#
_entry.id   55f424987bce0ddc4b69c0a544b61af4
#
_cell.length_a   1.000
_cell.length_b   1.000
_cell.length_c   1.000
_cell.angle_alpha   90.00
_cell.angle_beta   90.00
_cell.angle_gamma   90.00
#
_symmetry.space_group_name_H-M   'P 1'
#
loop_
_entity.id
_entity.type
_entity.pdbx_description
1 polymer ?
#
loop_
_entity_poly.entity_id
_entity_poly.type
_entity_poly.pdbx_seq_one_letter_code
_entity_poly.pdbx_strand_id
1 'polypeptide(L)'
;MGELLTQLRKDNMQAMKEKDTLKKCVLSLLISAIALGEKEKHEALTKDEELVYVQKELKQTKEALAETPADRTDAIEETKKKIALLETYLPKQMNEDEIRQAVEEIMAEKGLEPVKKSQGIIMKEMMARYKGKTDGKLVSKVVGTILK
;
A
#
# COMPACT_ATOMS: atom_id res chain seq x y z
N MET A 1 -13.51 7.28 -14.86
CA MET A 1 -12.08 7.20 -14.52
C MET A 1 -11.85 7.91 -13.20
N GLY A 2 -11.22 7.24 -12.24
CA GLY A 2 -11.02 7.79 -10.90
C GLY A 2 -9.92 8.86 -10.87
N GLU A 3 -9.84 9.57 -9.75
CA GLU A 3 -8.85 10.64 -9.54
C GLU A 3 -7.41 10.16 -9.68
N LEU A 4 -7.09 9.03 -9.05
CA LEU A 4 -5.73 8.50 -9.07
C LEU A 4 -5.34 8.06 -10.48
N LEU A 5 -6.23 7.37 -11.17
CA LEU A 5 -5.97 6.93 -12.56
C LEU A 5 -5.70 8.15 -13.47
N THR A 6 -6.48 9.21 -13.30
CA THR A 6 -6.29 10.45 -14.05
C THR A 6 -4.91 11.06 -13.77
N GLN A 7 -4.52 11.10 -12.49
CA GLN A 7 -3.21 11.63 -12.08
C GLN A 7 -2.07 10.76 -12.62
N LEU A 8 -2.21 9.44 -12.54
CA LEU A 8 -1.21 8.50 -13.07
C LEU A 8 -1.00 8.68 -14.56
N ARG A 9 -2.07 8.89 -15.32
CA ARG A 9 -1.97 9.13 -16.76
C ARG A 9 -1.22 10.42 -17.07
N LYS A 10 -1.48 11.49 -16.31
CA LYS A 10 -0.75 12.76 -16.46
C LYS A 10 0.74 12.59 -16.14
N ASP A 11 1.03 11.91 -15.04
CA ASP A 11 2.41 11.69 -14.61
C ASP A 11 3.16 10.79 -15.60
N ASN A 12 2.47 9.80 -16.19
CA ASN A 12 3.06 8.94 -17.21
C ASN A 12 3.41 9.72 -18.48
N MET A 13 2.53 10.62 -18.89
CA MET A 13 2.81 11.50 -20.03
C MET A 13 4.04 12.37 -19.75
N GLN A 14 4.14 12.90 -18.55
CA GLN A 14 5.29 13.72 -18.14
C GLN A 14 6.58 12.88 -18.14
N ALA A 15 6.51 11.65 -17.64
CA ALA A 15 7.64 10.71 -17.64
C ALA A 15 8.10 10.39 -19.07
N MET A 16 7.17 10.27 -20.00
CA MET A 16 7.49 10.07 -21.42
C MET A 16 8.24 11.27 -21.99
N LYS A 17 7.81 12.48 -21.67
CA LYS A 17 8.47 13.73 -22.11
C LYS A 17 9.88 13.85 -21.53
N GLU A 18 10.05 13.44 -20.28
CA GLU A 18 11.34 13.50 -19.57
C GLU A 18 12.24 12.31 -19.92
N LYS A 19 11.73 11.35 -20.66
CA LYS A 19 12.42 10.10 -21.02
C LYS A 19 12.81 9.28 -19.79
N ASP A 20 12.01 9.34 -18.73
CA ASP A 20 12.19 8.58 -17.52
C ASP A 20 11.56 7.19 -17.70
N THR A 21 12.35 6.24 -18.18
CA THR A 21 11.89 4.88 -18.50
C THR A 21 11.43 4.11 -17.28
N LEU A 22 12.10 4.27 -16.14
CA LEU A 22 11.73 3.61 -14.89
C LEU A 22 10.35 4.05 -14.42
N LYS A 23 10.15 5.36 -14.34
CA LYS A 23 8.87 5.96 -13.92
C LYS A 23 7.75 5.56 -14.87
N LYS A 24 8.00 5.62 -16.18
CA LYS A 24 7.05 5.21 -17.20
C LYS A 24 6.64 3.73 -17.02
N CYS A 25 7.59 2.85 -16.75
CA CYS A 25 7.34 1.43 -16.57
C CYS A 25 6.40 1.19 -15.37
N VAL A 26 6.71 1.77 -14.22
CA VAL A 26 5.91 1.64 -13.00
C VAL A 26 4.51 2.21 -13.20
N LEU A 27 4.40 3.41 -13.75
CA LEU A 27 3.12 4.08 -13.96
C LEU A 27 2.25 3.33 -14.97
N SER A 28 2.84 2.79 -16.04
CA SER A 28 2.11 2.00 -17.03
C SER A 28 1.50 0.74 -16.42
N LEU A 29 2.24 0.06 -15.54
CA LEU A 29 1.74 -1.12 -14.83
C LEU A 29 0.56 -0.78 -13.93
N LEU A 30 0.66 0.30 -13.16
CA LEU A 30 -0.42 0.75 -12.28
C LEU A 30 -1.65 1.16 -13.08
N ILE A 31 -1.46 1.91 -14.15
CA ILE A 31 -2.55 2.34 -15.03
C ILE A 31 -3.29 1.13 -15.59
N SER A 32 -2.56 0.13 -16.08
CA SER A 32 -3.15 -1.08 -16.64
C SER A 32 -3.93 -1.86 -15.59
N ALA A 33 -3.40 -2.00 -14.38
CA ALA A 33 -4.05 -2.72 -13.29
C ALA A 33 -5.35 -2.03 -12.86
N ILE A 34 -5.31 -0.71 -12.67
CA ILE A 34 -6.47 0.08 -12.25
C ILE A 34 -7.54 0.11 -13.35
N ALA A 35 -7.12 0.29 -14.60
CA ALA A 35 -8.04 0.30 -15.74
C ALA A 35 -8.75 -1.05 -15.88
N LEU A 36 -8.05 -2.16 -15.66
CA LEU A 36 -8.64 -3.49 -15.65
C LEU A 36 -9.68 -3.62 -14.53
N GLY A 37 -9.35 -3.12 -13.34
CA GLY A 37 -10.28 -3.09 -12.21
C GLY A 37 -11.55 -2.31 -12.50
N GLU A 38 -11.44 -1.16 -13.17
CA GLU A 38 -12.59 -0.36 -13.60
C GLU A 38 -13.45 -1.13 -14.59
N LYS A 39 -12.81 -1.83 -15.52
CA LYS A 39 -13.51 -2.64 -16.53
C LYS A 39 -14.29 -3.78 -15.89
N GLU A 40 -13.70 -4.47 -14.93
CA GLU A 40 -14.35 -5.57 -14.20
C GLU A 40 -15.51 -5.09 -13.35
N LYS A 41 -15.37 -3.92 -12.73
CA LYS A 41 -16.41 -3.31 -11.90
C LYS A 41 -17.52 -2.64 -12.72
N HIS A 42 -17.26 -2.31 -13.99
CA HIS A 42 -18.13 -1.57 -14.90
C HIS A 42 -18.40 -0.13 -14.46
N GLU A 43 -17.53 0.42 -13.64
CA GLU A 43 -17.59 1.82 -13.18
C GLU A 43 -16.22 2.28 -12.69
N ALA A 44 -16.06 3.59 -12.46
CA ALA A 44 -14.83 4.13 -11.91
C ALA A 44 -14.61 3.59 -10.49
N LEU A 45 -13.37 3.28 -10.18
CA LEU A 45 -12.98 2.87 -8.82
C LEU A 45 -12.99 4.09 -7.90
N THR A 46 -13.30 3.86 -6.62
CA THR A 46 -13.13 4.87 -5.60
C THR A 46 -11.64 5.07 -5.35
N LYS A 47 -11.26 6.18 -4.74
CA LYS A 47 -9.86 6.44 -4.41
C LYS A 47 -9.27 5.34 -3.52
N ASP A 48 -10.03 4.85 -2.56
CA ASP A 48 -9.60 3.75 -1.69
C ASP A 48 -9.34 2.48 -2.48
N GLU A 49 -10.20 2.17 -3.44
CA GLU A 49 -10.02 1.00 -4.31
C GLU A 49 -8.78 1.15 -5.19
N GLU A 50 -8.55 2.33 -5.73
CA GLU A 50 -7.34 2.64 -6.52
C GLU A 50 -6.07 2.48 -5.67
N LEU A 51 -6.11 2.96 -4.42
CA LEU A 51 -4.97 2.86 -3.51
C LEU A 51 -4.61 1.41 -3.16
N VAL A 52 -5.58 0.51 -3.14
CA VAL A 52 -5.32 -0.92 -2.93
C VAL A 52 -4.40 -1.48 -4.01
N TYR A 53 -4.58 -1.06 -5.27
CA TYR A 53 -3.70 -1.48 -6.36
C TYR A 53 -2.28 -0.96 -6.17
N VAL A 54 -2.13 0.27 -5.70
CA VAL A 54 -0.81 0.86 -5.41
C VAL A 54 -0.13 0.11 -4.25
N GLN A 55 -0.86 -0.19 -3.18
CA GLN A 55 -0.35 -0.96 -2.05
C GLN A 55 0.10 -2.36 -2.46
N LYS A 56 -0.68 -3.02 -3.29
CA LYS A 56 -0.35 -4.35 -3.78
C LYS A 56 0.96 -4.34 -4.58
N GLU A 57 1.10 -3.36 -5.47
CA GLU A 57 2.31 -3.21 -6.27
C GLU A 57 3.52 -2.89 -5.38
N LEU A 58 3.35 -2.02 -4.40
CA LEU A 58 4.39 -1.68 -3.43
C LEU A 58 4.84 -2.93 -2.65
N LYS A 59 3.90 -3.71 -2.19
CA LYS A 59 4.19 -4.95 -1.46
C LYS A 59 4.98 -5.93 -2.33
N GLN A 60 4.54 -6.16 -3.57
CA GLN A 60 5.23 -7.05 -4.51
C GLN A 60 6.64 -6.54 -4.81
N THR A 61 6.80 -5.23 -4.96
CA THR A 61 8.11 -4.63 -5.23
C THR A 61 9.06 -4.79 -4.04
N LYS A 62 8.56 -4.62 -2.82
CA LYS A 62 9.35 -4.84 -1.60
C LYS A 62 9.76 -6.30 -1.45
N GLU A 63 8.87 -7.22 -1.78
CA GLU A 63 9.18 -8.66 -1.77
C GLU A 63 10.26 -8.99 -2.79
N ALA A 64 10.17 -8.41 -3.99
CA ALA A 64 11.17 -8.59 -5.03
C ALA A 64 12.53 -8.05 -4.58
N LEU A 65 12.55 -6.91 -3.87
CA LEU A 65 13.79 -6.36 -3.32
C LEU A 65 14.43 -7.32 -2.30
N ALA A 66 13.62 -7.90 -1.42
CA ALA A 66 14.11 -8.84 -0.41
C ALA A 66 14.71 -10.10 -1.03
N GLU A 67 14.20 -10.52 -2.20
CA GLU A 67 14.68 -11.70 -2.92
C GLU A 67 15.85 -11.41 -3.85
N THR A 68 16.17 -10.14 -4.11
CA THR A 68 17.25 -9.75 -5.00
C THR A 68 18.61 -10.03 -4.34
N PRO A 69 19.53 -10.75 -5.02
CA PRO A 69 20.86 -11.00 -4.47
C PRO A 69 21.61 -9.71 -4.16
N ALA A 70 22.37 -9.72 -3.06
CA ALA A 70 23.09 -8.53 -2.57
C ALA A 70 24.14 -7.99 -3.55
N ASP A 71 24.67 -8.84 -4.44
CA ASP A 71 25.65 -8.45 -5.46
C ASP A 71 25.04 -7.75 -6.66
N ARG A 72 23.72 -7.76 -6.79
CA ARG A 72 23.01 -7.11 -7.89
C ARG A 72 22.63 -5.67 -7.50
N THR A 73 23.64 -4.85 -7.33
CA THR A 73 23.48 -3.46 -6.85
C THR A 73 22.61 -2.60 -7.75
N ASP A 74 22.73 -2.74 -9.08
CA ASP A 74 21.92 -1.98 -10.04
C ASP A 74 20.44 -2.30 -9.90
N ALA A 75 20.10 -3.59 -9.79
CA ALA A 75 18.73 -4.05 -9.62
C ALA A 75 18.15 -3.58 -8.28
N ILE A 76 18.96 -3.59 -7.23
CA ILE A 76 18.56 -3.12 -5.89
C ILE A 76 18.24 -1.63 -5.93
N GLU A 77 19.11 -0.81 -6.53
CA GLU A 77 18.89 0.63 -6.64
C GLU A 77 17.65 0.97 -7.46
N GLU A 78 17.47 0.29 -8.59
CA GLU A 78 16.30 0.45 -9.44
C GLU A 78 15.02 0.12 -8.68
N THR A 79 15.00 -0.99 -7.96
CA THR A 79 13.85 -1.43 -7.17
C THR A 79 13.55 -0.44 -6.05
N LYS A 80 14.57 0.10 -5.38
CA LYS A 80 14.40 1.14 -4.35
C LYS A 80 13.76 2.41 -4.92
N LYS A 81 14.13 2.80 -6.13
CA LYS A 81 13.52 3.95 -6.80
C LYS A 81 12.05 3.69 -7.11
N LYS A 82 11.71 2.47 -7.53
CA LYS A 82 10.31 2.07 -7.76
C LYS A 82 9.50 2.17 -6.47
N ILE A 83 10.05 1.69 -5.36
CA ILE A 83 9.42 1.76 -4.04
C ILE A 83 9.15 3.21 -3.64
N ALA A 84 10.15 4.08 -3.77
CA ALA A 84 10.02 5.50 -3.45
C ALA A 84 8.92 6.16 -4.30
N LEU A 85 8.85 5.84 -5.58
CA LEU A 85 7.82 6.36 -6.48
C LEU A 85 6.43 5.90 -6.04
N LEU A 86 6.26 4.61 -5.76
CA LEU A 86 4.97 4.06 -5.34
C LEU A 86 4.50 4.69 -4.03
N GLU A 87 5.41 4.93 -3.09
CA GLU A 87 5.09 5.57 -1.81
C GLU A 87 4.57 6.99 -1.97
N THR A 88 4.97 7.70 -3.03
CA THR A 88 4.47 9.07 -3.28
C THR A 88 2.98 9.12 -3.60
N TYR A 89 2.40 8.02 -4.07
CA TYR A 89 0.98 7.93 -4.40
C TYR A 89 0.11 7.46 -3.23
N LEU A 90 0.73 6.95 -2.16
CA LEU A 90 0.01 6.51 -0.98
C LEU A 90 -0.04 7.61 0.08
N PRO A 91 -1.11 7.67 0.89
CA PRO A 91 -1.09 8.53 2.07
C PRO A 91 0.02 8.06 3.00
N LYS A 92 0.44 8.93 3.91
CA LYS A 92 1.48 8.61 4.88
C LYS A 92 1.14 7.30 5.58
N GLN A 93 2.03 6.31 5.46
CA GLN A 93 1.84 5.02 6.10
C GLN A 93 2.08 5.12 7.60
N MET A 94 1.28 4.39 8.36
CA MET A 94 1.42 4.35 9.81
C MET A 94 2.64 3.51 10.20
N ASN A 95 3.44 4.02 11.14
CA ASN A 95 4.54 3.25 11.71
C ASN A 95 4.02 2.36 12.85
N GLU A 96 4.90 1.53 13.44
CA GLU A 96 4.51 0.59 14.49
C GLU A 96 3.88 1.30 15.70
N ASP A 97 4.41 2.45 16.10
CA ASP A 97 3.90 3.22 17.25
C ASP A 97 2.49 3.76 16.98
N GLU A 98 2.27 4.30 15.78
CA GLU A 98 0.96 4.80 15.37
C GLU A 98 -0.07 3.67 15.31
N ILE A 99 0.32 2.50 14.79
CA ILE A 99 -0.54 1.32 14.73
C ILE A 99 -0.89 0.85 16.15
N ARG A 100 0.10 0.83 17.04
CA ARG A 100 -0.10 0.43 18.44
C ARG A 100 -1.11 1.34 19.14
N GLN A 101 -0.98 2.65 18.98
CA GLN A 101 -1.91 3.63 19.54
C GLN A 101 -3.33 3.41 18.99
N ALA A 102 -3.44 3.20 17.69
CA ALA A 102 -4.74 2.96 17.06
C ALA A 102 -5.39 1.67 17.57
N VAL A 103 -4.60 0.60 17.75
CA VAL A 103 -5.07 -0.67 18.31
C VAL A 103 -5.57 -0.47 19.75
N GLU A 104 -4.81 0.26 20.56
CA GLU A 104 -5.19 0.56 21.94
C GLU A 104 -6.50 1.36 22.03
N GLU A 105 -6.68 2.35 21.14
CA GLU A 105 -7.91 3.13 21.04
C GLU A 105 -9.11 2.25 20.69
N ILE A 106 -8.96 1.34 19.74
CA ILE A 106 -10.01 0.40 19.34
C ILE A 106 -10.38 -0.51 20.51
N MET A 107 -9.39 -1.02 21.20
CA MET A 107 -9.60 -1.87 22.37
C MET A 107 -10.36 -1.14 23.47
N ALA A 108 -10.00 0.11 23.74
CA ALA A 108 -10.67 0.94 24.75
C ALA A 108 -12.12 1.25 24.35
N GLU A 109 -12.35 1.63 23.09
CA GLU A 109 -13.71 1.92 22.59
C GLU A 109 -14.65 0.74 22.65
N LYS A 110 -14.16 -0.46 22.35
CA LYS A 110 -14.97 -1.68 22.28
C LYS A 110 -14.91 -2.52 23.55
N GLY A 111 -14.12 -2.09 24.54
CA GLY A 111 -13.95 -2.82 25.77
C GLY A 111 -13.32 -4.19 25.57
N LEU A 112 -12.39 -4.31 24.63
CA LEU A 112 -11.73 -5.57 24.31
C LEU A 112 -10.59 -5.86 25.27
N GLU A 113 -10.45 -7.12 25.64
CA GLU A 113 -9.33 -7.58 26.46
C GLU A 113 -8.11 -7.87 25.55
N PRO A 114 -6.87 -7.73 26.08
CA PRO A 114 -5.65 -8.00 25.30
C PRO A 114 -5.38 -9.50 25.14
N VAL A 115 -6.32 -10.21 24.53
CA VAL A 115 -6.27 -11.66 24.28
C VAL A 115 -6.39 -11.95 22.79
N LYS A 116 -5.87 -13.09 22.36
CA LYS A 116 -5.87 -13.50 20.95
C LYS A 116 -7.25 -13.49 20.30
N LYS A 117 -8.30 -13.71 21.07
CA LYS A 117 -9.68 -13.69 20.57
C LYS A 117 -10.08 -12.34 20.02
N SER A 118 -9.47 -11.25 20.49
CA SER A 118 -9.75 -9.90 20.05
C SER A 118 -9.05 -9.55 18.73
N GLN A 119 -8.09 -10.36 18.30
CA GLN A 119 -7.30 -10.10 17.09
C GLN A 119 -8.17 -9.86 15.85
N GLY A 120 -9.13 -10.72 15.60
CA GLY A 120 -10.01 -10.60 14.42
C GLY A 120 -10.79 -9.31 14.40
N ILE A 121 -11.31 -8.89 15.55
CA ILE A 121 -12.08 -7.64 15.69
C ILE A 121 -11.15 -6.43 15.45
N ILE A 122 -9.97 -6.44 16.07
CA ILE A 122 -8.97 -5.38 15.96
C ILE A 122 -8.50 -5.25 14.51
N MET A 123 -8.16 -6.35 13.87
CA MET A 123 -7.72 -6.36 12.47
C MET A 123 -8.79 -5.80 11.54
N LYS A 124 -10.02 -6.20 11.73
CA LYS A 124 -11.16 -5.72 10.93
C LYS A 124 -11.33 -4.21 11.07
N GLU A 125 -11.28 -3.69 12.31
CA GLU A 125 -11.41 -2.25 12.56
C GLU A 125 -10.23 -1.45 11.99
N MET A 126 -9.01 -1.96 12.16
CA MET A 126 -7.81 -1.32 11.61
C MET A 126 -7.90 -1.21 10.10
N MET A 127 -8.28 -2.29 9.43
CA MET A 127 -8.39 -2.30 7.97
C MET A 127 -9.53 -1.41 7.48
N ALA A 128 -10.61 -1.26 8.26
CA ALA A 128 -11.72 -0.39 7.90
C ALA A 128 -11.41 1.10 8.11
N ARG A 129 -10.81 1.44 9.26
CA ARG A 129 -10.51 2.84 9.64
C ARG A 129 -9.30 3.42 8.92
N TYR A 130 -8.29 2.61 8.68
CA TYR A 130 -6.99 3.02 8.14
C TYR A 130 -6.69 2.34 6.80
N LYS A 131 -7.72 2.12 6.01
CA LYS A 131 -7.57 1.52 4.68
C LYS A 131 -6.64 2.38 3.82
N GLY A 132 -5.64 1.75 3.23
CA GLY A 132 -4.63 2.44 2.44
C GLY A 132 -3.49 3.03 3.24
N LYS A 133 -3.59 3.10 4.58
CA LYS A 133 -2.55 3.67 5.47
C LYS A 133 -1.77 2.62 6.25
N THR A 134 -2.29 1.40 6.33
CA THR A 134 -1.65 0.32 7.07
C THR A 134 -1.43 -0.90 6.19
N ASP A 135 -0.39 -1.66 6.53
CA ASP A 135 -0.13 -2.97 5.93
C ASP A 135 -0.63 -4.03 6.91
N GLY A 136 -1.45 -4.97 6.44
CA GLY A 136 -1.99 -6.04 7.26
C GLY A 136 -0.93 -6.86 7.98
N LYS A 137 0.23 -7.09 7.36
CA LYS A 137 1.36 -7.78 7.98
C LYS A 137 1.89 -7.02 9.19
N LEU A 138 2.09 -5.71 9.05
CA LEU A 138 2.61 -4.85 10.12
C LEU A 138 1.60 -4.76 11.27
N VAL A 139 0.32 -4.60 10.94
CA VAL A 139 -0.76 -4.59 11.93
C VAL A 139 -0.78 -5.90 12.71
N SER A 140 -0.71 -7.03 12.02
CA SER A 140 -0.70 -8.35 12.64
C SER A 140 0.50 -8.51 13.60
N LYS A 141 1.67 -8.05 13.20
CA LYS A 141 2.87 -8.07 14.03
C LYS A 141 2.70 -7.25 15.30
N VAL A 142 2.17 -6.03 15.18
CA VAL A 142 1.95 -5.13 16.32
C VAL A 142 0.88 -5.70 17.26
N VAL A 143 -0.21 -6.19 16.70
CA VAL A 143 -1.29 -6.83 17.46
C VAL A 143 -0.75 -8.04 18.25
N GLY A 144 0.10 -8.86 17.61
CA GLY A 144 0.74 -9.99 18.25
C GLY A 144 1.64 -9.60 19.42
N THR A 145 2.18 -8.40 19.48
CA THR A 145 2.97 -7.91 20.61
C THR A 145 2.10 -7.39 21.76
N ILE A 146 0.88 -6.97 21.47
CA ILE A 146 -0.07 -6.44 22.46
C ILE A 146 -0.90 -7.57 23.08
N LEU A 147 -1.38 -8.48 22.24
CA LEU A 147 -2.24 -9.60 22.68
C LEU A 147 -1.42 -10.74 23.27
N LYS A 148 -1.92 -11.31 24.34
CA LYS A 148 -1.26 -12.44 25.03
C LYS A 148 -1.94 -13.76 24.75
#